data_ee58b83b2c1ff53ba935121c486ac7a7
#
_entry.id   ee58b83b2c1ff53ba935121c486ac7a7
#
_cell.length_a   1.000
_cell.length_b   1.000
_cell.length_c   1.000
_cell.angle_alpha   90.00
_cell.angle_beta   90.00
_cell.angle_gamma   90.00
#
_symmetry.space_group_name_H-M   'P 1'
#
loop_
_entity.id
_entity.type
_entity.pdbx_description
1 polymer ?
#
loop_
_entity_poly.entity_id
_entity_poly.type
_entity_poly.pdbx_seq_one_letter_code
_entity_poly.pdbx_strand_id
1 'polypeptide(L)'
;MFVLRYSFLFSILISILVGQSKYEMNMIFKSGGIWYLKGSKKPFTGIGYVLSDTSGKKILESKYLNGQLHGPHSEWWYNGKKKTFGRYKKGKRHGRWVEYHNNGNIFTENNFKSGVYDGSSREWHENGTLHSKGKYNEGEKLGSWECWDDKGRLIEYACIKTKFGEIILDFFEDHAPAHVKSFKDHVRSRYYDGTIFHRVVQDFVIQ
;
A
#
# COMPACT_ATOMS: atom_id res chain seq x y z
N MET A 1 -26.08 31.75 66.17
CA MET A 1 -25.04 32.22 65.25
C MET A 1 -24.46 31.01 64.55
N PHE A 2 -25.07 30.62 63.40
CA PHE A 2 -24.66 29.42 62.63
C PHE A 2 -23.68 29.88 61.55
N VAL A 3 -22.47 29.33 61.62
CA VAL A 3 -21.46 29.55 60.58
C VAL A 3 -21.57 28.40 59.59
N LEU A 4 -22.12 28.70 58.38
CA LEU A 4 -22.09 27.80 57.25
C LEU A 4 -20.66 27.73 56.69
N ARG A 5 -20.00 26.59 56.82
CA ARG A 5 -18.78 26.24 56.09
C ARG A 5 -19.14 25.79 54.68
N TYR A 6 -18.96 26.62 53.69
CA TYR A 6 -18.93 26.19 52.29
C TYR A 6 -17.61 25.47 52.02
N SER A 7 -17.64 24.13 51.92
CA SER A 7 -16.53 23.40 51.34
C SER A 7 -16.66 23.46 49.81
N PHE A 8 -15.85 24.30 49.19
CA PHE A 8 -15.61 24.27 47.76
C PHE A 8 -14.86 23.00 47.42
N LEU A 9 -15.59 21.99 46.93
CA LEU A 9 -15.00 20.88 46.20
C LEU A 9 -14.56 21.43 44.82
N PHE A 10 -13.30 21.84 44.74
CA PHE A 10 -12.61 22.03 43.48
C PHE A 10 -12.43 20.64 42.87
N SER A 11 -13.37 20.19 42.05
CA SER A 11 -13.16 19.08 41.12
C SER A 11 -12.17 19.55 40.06
N ILE A 12 -10.89 19.33 40.35
CA ILE A 12 -9.84 19.42 39.33
C ILE A 12 -10.15 18.33 38.31
N LEU A 13 -10.81 18.71 37.23
CA LEU A 13 -10.84 17.92 36.00
C LEU A 13 -9.42 17.92 35.45
N ILE A 14 -8.60 17.01 35.96
CA ILE A 14 -7.33 16.64 35.31
C ILE A 14 -7.77 15.96 34.02
N SER A 15 -7.93 16.72 32.94
CA SER A 15 -7.86 16.20 31.58
C SER A 15 -6.45 15.65 31.43
N ILE A 16 -6.29 14.38 31.76
CA ILE A 16 -5.09 13.61 31.41
C ILE A 16 -5.08 13.64 29.87
N LEU A 17 -4.39 14.63 29.31
CA LEU A 17 -3.87 14.52 27.97
C LEU A 17 -2.90 13.35 28.04
N VAL A 18 -3.39 12.13 27.78
CA VAL A 18 -2.56 10.94 27.63
C VAL A 18 -1.76 11.15 26.37
N GLY A 19 -0.72 11.97 26.47
CA GLY A 19 0.32 12.06 25.47
C GLY A 19 0.85 10.64 25.28
N GLN A 20 0.66 10.07 24.10
CA GLN A 20 1.15 8.72 23.83
C GLN A 20 2.66 8.72 24.00
N SER A 21 3.16 7.87 24.91
CA SER A 21 4.58 7.73 25.15
C SER A 21 5.29 7.31 23.86
N LYS A 22 6.40 8.01 23.53
CA LYS A 22 7.22 7.78 22.34
C LYS A 22 8.54 7.16 22.74
N TYR A 23 8.95 6.12 22.03
CA TYR A 23 10.18 5.38 22.33
C TYR A 23 10.94 5.10 21.02
N GLU A 24 12.27 5.20 21.07
CA GLU A 24 13.11 4.69 19.99
C GLU A 24 12.95 3.17 19.85
N MET A 25 13.05 2.69 18.59
CA MET A 25 12.90 1.25 18.30
C MET A 25 13.99 0.38 18.98
N ASN A 26 15.13 0.96 19.36
CA ASN A 26 16.15 0.28 20.15
C ASN A 26 15.69 -0.06 21.58
N MET A 27 14.65 0.63 22.08
CA MET A 27 14.03 0.39 23.40
C MET A 27 12.90 -0.63 23.37
N ILE A 28 12.48 -1.10 22.19
CA ILE A 28 11.43 -2.10 22.06
C ILE A 28 11.97 -3.34 21.32
N PHE A 29 11.43 -4.49 21.64
CA PHE A 29 11.80 -5.77 21.02
C PHE A 29 10.57 -6.62 20.73
N LYS A 30 10.71 -7.56 19.79
CA LYS A 30 9.62 -8.47 19.40
C LYS A 30 9.91 -9.88 19.94
N SER A 31 8.92 -10.46 20.60
CA SER A 31 8.96 -11.85 21.08
C SER A 31 7.61 -12.51 20.86
N GLY A 32 7.58 -13.73 20.32
CA GLY A 32 6.33 -14.44 20.00
C GLY A 32 5.36 -13.65 19.12
N GLY A 33 5.85 -12.79 18.22
CA GLY A 33 5.00 -11.93 17.37
C GLY A 33 4.51 -10.64 18.04
N ILE A 34 4.74 -10.45 19.32
CA ILE A 34 4.30 -9.32 20.16
C ILE A 34 5.49 -8.41 20.47
N TRP A 35 5.27 -7.10 20.43
CA TRP A 35 6.27 -6.09 20.79
C TRP A 35 6.20 -5.72 22.26
N TYR A 36 7.35 -5.57 22.91
CA TYR A 36 7.53 -5.21 24.31
C TYR A 36 8.52 -4.07 24.47
N LEU A 37 8.34 -3.24 25.49
CA LEU A 37 9.36 -2.31 25.93
C LEU A 37 10.43 -3.07 26.74
N LYS A 38 11.72 -2.78 26.52
CA LYS A 38 12.81 -3.38 27.29
C LYS A 38 12.57 -3.17 28.79
N GLY A 39 12.76 -4.23 29.57
CA GLY A 39 12.47 -4.22 31.02
C GLY A 39 10.99 -4.37 31.40
N SER A 40 10.07 -4.41 30.44
CA SER A 40 8.63 -4.63 30.69
C SER A 40 8.18 -6.03 30.29
N LYS A 41 7.35 -6.63 31.14
CA LYS A 41 6.64 -7.88 30.81
C LYS A 41 5.28 -7.63 30.16
N LYS A 42 4.83 -6.37 30.10
CA LYS A 42 3.55 -6.00 29.46
C LYS A 42 3.76 -5.69 27.98
N PRO A 43 2.85 -6.12 27.09
CA PRO A 43 2.87 -5.75 25.69
C PRO A 43 2.93 -4.24 25.49
N PHE A 44 3.74 -3.80 24.53
CA PHE A 44 3.97 -2.38 24.28
C PHE A 44 2.73 -1.66 23.73
N THR A 45 2.39 -0.53 24.33
CA THR A 45 1.40 0.42 23.82
C THR A 45 2.04 1.80 23.79
N GLY A 46 2.09 2.41 22.60
CA GLY A 46 2.77 3.70 22.40
C GLY A 46 3.16 3.93 20.95
N ILE A 47 4.09 4.83 20.74
CA ILE A 47 4.68 5.14 19.43
C ILE A 47 6.14 4.72 19.45
N GLY A 48 6.52 3.85 18.53
CA GLY A 48 7.91 3.50 18.24
C GLY A 48 8.43 4.30 17.05
N TYR A 49 9.65 4.80 17.11
CA TYR A 49 10.27 5.56 16.04
C TYR A 49 11.75 5.20 15.84
N VAL A 50 12.25 5.49 14.64
CA VAL A 50 13.67 5.36 14.28
C VAL A 50 14.16 6.72 13.81
N LEU A 51 15.34 7.11 14.28
CA LEU A 51 16.07 8.28 13.78
C LEU A 51 17.16 7.83 12.80
N SER A 52 17.47 8.68 11.84
CA SER A 52 18.64 8.48 10.95
C SER A 52 19.91 8.75 11.74
N ASP A 53 20.86 7.84 11.68
CA ASP A 53 22.17 7.97 12.35
C ASP A 53 22.98 9.16 11.83
N THR A 54 22.77 9.55 10.57
CA THR A 54 23.50 10.63 9.92
C THR A 54 22.89 12.02 10.14
N SER A 55 21.55 12.11 10.18
CA SER A 55 20.85 13.41 10.23
C SER A 55 20.07 13.64 11.51
N GLY A 56 19.89 12.62 12.37
CA GLY A 56 19.03 12.66 13.54
C GLY A 56 17.54 12.84 13.21
N LYS A 57 17.17 12.91 11.93
CA LYS A 57 15.77 13.05 11.52
C LYS A 57 15.04 11.73 11.61
N LYS A 58 13.74 11.80 11.88
CA LYS A 58 12.90 10.61 11.93
C LYS A 58 12.77 9.97 10.54
N ILE A 59 13.02 8.66 10.46
CA ILE A 59 12.88 7.86 9.24
C ILE A 59 11.78 6.81 9.33
N LEU A 60 11.27 6.53 10.54
CA LEU A 60 10.12 5.66 10.78
C LEU A 60 9.35 6.12 12.02
N GLU A 61 8.04 6.03 11.98
CA GLU A 61 7.16 6.16 13.15
C GLU A 61 5.96 5.23 13.01
N SER A 62 5.68 4.44 14.04
CA SER A 62 4.55 3.51 14.07
C SER A 62 3.86 3.53 15.42
N LYS A 63 2.53 3.43 15.38
CA LYS A 63 1.73 3.26 16.60
C LYS A 63 1.52 1.78 16.91
N TYR A 64 1.61 1.46 18.20
CA TYR A 64 1.41 0.13 18.75
C TYR A 64 0.28 0.14 19.80
N LEU A 65 -0.48 -0.92 19.86
CA LEU A 65 -1.48 -1.19 20.88
C LEU A 65 -1.38 -2.66 21.29
N ASN A 66 -1.16 -2.90 22.59
CA ASN A 66 -1.02 -4.24 23.16
C ASN A 66 -0.02 -5.11 22.36
N GLY A 67 1.15 -4.54 22.05
CA GLY A 67 2.24 -5.21 21.34
C GLY A 67 2.02 -5.46 19.86
N GLN A 68 0.98 -4.92 19.26
CA GLN A 68 0.70 -5.04 17.83
C GLN A 68 0.70 -3.67 17.15
N LEU A 69 1.17 -3.61 15.90
CA LEU A 69 1.00 -2.42 15.07
C LEU A 69 -0.49 -2.08 14.98
N HIS A 70 -0.86 -0.85 15.39
CA HIS A 70 -2.26 -0.42 15.41
C HIS A 70 -2.36 1.10 15.31
N GLY A 71 -2.91 1.60 14.22
CA GLY A 71 -3.02 3.05 13.96
C GLY A 71 -2.02 3.53 12.90
N PRO A 72 -1.65 4.82 12.92
CA PRO A 72 -0.79 5.43 11.91
C PRO A 72 0.58 4.78 11.82
N HIS A 73 1.09 4.71 10.60
CA HIS A 73 2.45 4.33 10.25
C HIS A 73 2.98 5.31 9.21
N SER A 74 4.23 5.75 9.36
CA SER A 74 4.91 6.62 8.42
C SER A 74 6.37 6.24 8.30
N GLU A 75 6.89 6.25 7.08
CA GLU A 75 8.31 6.17 6.80
C GLU A 75 8.75 7.38 5.97
N TRP A 76 10.03 7.74 6.08
CA TRP A 76 10.65 8.82 5.32
C TRP A 76 11.94 8.33 4.68
N TRP A 77 12.21 8.86 3.51
CA TRP A 77 13.50 8.73 2.87
C TRP A 77 14.58 9.50 3.65
N TYR A 78 15.85 9.16 3.49
CA TYR A 78 16.97 9.89 4.12
C TYR A 78 17.02 11.36 3.72
N ASN A 79 16.47 11.74 2.56
CA ASN A 79 16.32 13.14 2.14
C ASN A 79 15.18 13.88 2.88
N GLY A 80 14.45 13.20 3.79
CA GLY A 80 13.36 13.75 4.59
C GLY A 80 11.99 13.75 3.90
N LYS A 81 11.89 13.36 2.62
CA LYS A 81 10.60 13.21 1.94
C LYS A 81 9.88 11.96 2.43
N LYS A 82 8.55 11.97 2.38
CA LYS A 82 7.76 10.77 2.71
C LYS A 82 8.13 9.62 1.80
N LYS A 83 8.20 8.41 2.39
CA LYS A 83 8.41 7.15 1.70
C LYS A 83 7.14 6.31 1.73
N THR A 84 6.51 6.18 2.91
CA THR A 84 5.30 5.37 3.08
C THR A 84 4.39 6.01 4.12
N PHE A 85 3.10 5.94 3.88
CA PHE A 85 2.08 6.35 4.83
C PHE A 85 0.88 5.42 4.78
N GLY A 86 0.38 4.99 5.94
CA GLY A 86 -0.81 4.14 6.04
C GLY A 86 -1.22 3.89 7.47
N ARG A 87 -2.08 2.91 7.65
CA ARG A 87 -2.54 2.49 8.99
C ARG A 87 -2.50 0.98 9.13
N TYR A 88 -2.15 0.55 10.32
CA TYR A 88 -2.29 -0.85 10.74
C TYR A 88 -3.52 -1.04 11.62
N LYS A 89 -4.11 -2.23 11.55
CA LYS A 89 -5.14 -2.73 12.47
C LYS A 89 -4.76 -4.15 12.89
N LYS A 90 -4.47 -4.34 14.19
CA LYS A 90 -4.04 -5.65 14.74
C LYS A 90 -2.90 -6.29 13.94
N GLY A 91 -1.84 -5.53 13.69
CA GLY A 91 -0.63 -5.97 12.98
C GLY A 91 -0.74 -6.07 11.46
N LYS A 92 -1.90 -5.83 10.86
CA LYS A 92 -2.13 -5.94 9.41
C LYS A 92 -2.41 -4.58 8.78
N ARG A 93 -1.92 -4.34 7.55
CA ARG A 93 -2.27 -3.13 6.76
C ARG A 93 -3.79 -3.03 6.63
N HIS A 94 -4.33 -1.80 6.76
CA HIS A 94 -5.77 -1.57 6.71
C HIS A 94 -6.08 -0.18 6.17
N GLY A 95 -7.09 -0.08 5.27
CA GLY A 95 -7.45 1.16 4.60
C GLY A 95 -6.40 1.60 3.57
N ARG A 96 -6.38 2.89 3.30
CA ARG A 96 -5.52 3.51 2.28
C ARG A 96 -4.04 3.50 2.71
N TRP A 97 -3.16 3.04 1.79
CA TRP A 97 -1.71 3.10 1.89
C TRP A 97 -1.15 3.84 0.69
N VAL A 98 -0.19 4.71 0.94
CA VAL A 98 0.49 5.49 -0.09
C VAL A 98 1.99 5.28 0.06
N GLU A 99 2.64 4.97 -1.05
CA GLU A 99 4.09 4.90 -1.16
C GLU A 99 4.56 5.99 -2.14
N TYR A 100 5.75 6.52 -1.93
CA TYR A 100 6.28 7.65 -2.68
C TYR A 100 7.64 7.30 -3.27
N HIS A 101 7.90 7.78 -4.47
CA HIS A 101 9.24 7.83 -5.05
C HIS A 101 10.17 8.71 -4.21
N ASN A 102 11.47 8.53 -4.37
CA ASN A 102 12.46 9.33 -3.66
C ASN A 102 12.43 10.83 -4.03
N ASN A 103 11.93 11.16 -5.23
CA ASN A 103 11.69 12.53 -5.65
C ASN A 103 10.46 13.18 -4.96
N GLY A 104 9.63 12.40 -4.25
CA GLY A 104 8.45 12.82 -3.50
C GLY A 104 7.13 12.69 -4.27
N ASN A 105 7.15 12.29 -5.52
CA ASN A 105 5.94 11.94 -6.26
C ASN A 105 5.33 10.65 -5.69
N ILE A 106 4.02 10.48 -5.81
CA ILE A 106 3.36 9.24 -5.42
C ILE A 106 3.88 8.12 -6.34
N PHE A 107 4.23 6.98 -5.74
CA PHE A 107 4.53 5.74 -6.44
C PHE A 107 3.30 4.85 -6.51
N THR A 108 2.70 4.51 -5.34
CA THR A 108 1.49 3.69 -5.30
C THR A 108 0.47 4.22 -4.31
N GLU A 109 -0.79 4.01 -4.61
CA GLU A 109 -1.91 4.19 -3.69
C GLU A 109 -2.80 2.95 -3.74
N ASN A 110 -2.85 2.24 -2.63
CA ASN A 110 -3.53 0.96 -2.53
C ASN A 110 -4.47 0.93 -1.32
N ASN A 111 -5.56 0.20 -1.43
CA ASN A 111 -6.42 -0.10 -0.30
C ASN A 111 -6.21 -1.53 0.20
N PHE A 112 -6.24 -1.68 1.52
CA PHE A 112 -6.02 -2.94 2.21
C PHE A 112 -7.16 -3.24 3.19
N LYS A 113 -7.55 -4.51 3.25
CA LYS A 113 -8.43 -5.06 4.28
C LYS A 113 -7.74 -6.28 4.90
N SER A 114 -7.44 -6.16 6.21
CA SER A 114 -6.77 -7.24 6.97
C SER A 114 -5.47 -7.76 6.35
N GLY A 115 -4.69 -6.87 5.70
CA GLY A 115 -3.36 -7.17 5.16
C GLY A 115 -3.34 -7.60 3.70
N VAL A 116 -4.49 -7.79 3.05
CA VAL A 116 -4.60 -8.09 1.62
C VAL A 116 -5.12 -6.88 0.85
N TYR A 117 -4.79 -6.79 -0.43
CA TYR A 117 -5.34 -5.76 -1.31
C TYR A 117 -6.85 -5.91 -1.43
N ASP A 118 -7.60 -4.81 -1.22
CA ASP A 118 -9.06 -4.80 -1.30
C ASP A 118 -9.53 -3.38 -1.62
N GLY A 119 -10.10 -3.18 -2.79
CA GLY A 119 -10.54 -1.88 -3.30
C GLY A 119 -9.61 -1.30 -4.37
N SER A 120 -9.58 0.02 -4.50
CA SER A 120 -8.84 0.70 -5.56
C SER A 120 -7.33 0.58 -5.38
N SER A 121 -6.64 0.47 -6.53
CA SER A 121 -5.19 0.47 -6.65
C SER A 121 -4.78 1.41 -7.78
N ARG A 122 -3.74 2.19 -7.54
CA ARG A 122 -3.13 3.09 -8.54
C ARG A 122 -1.63 3.06 -8.37
N GLU A 123 -0.94 3.19 -9.48
CA GLU A 123 0.51 3.29 -9.55
C GLU A 123 0.90 4.42 -10.49
N TRP A 124 2.00 5.12 -10.21
CA TRP A 124 2.50 6.24 -11.01
C TRP A 124 3.97 6.04 -11.34
N HIS A 125 4.35 6.50 -12.51
CA HIS A 125 5.74 6.65 -12.91
C HIS A 125 6.47 7.68 -12.04
N GLU A 126 7.78 7.66 -12.03
CA GLU A 126 8.60 8.58 -11.24
C GLU A 126 8.37 10.05 -11.63
N ASN A 127 8.03 10.32 -12.89
CA ASN A 127 7.67 11.66 -13.37
C ASN A 127 6.29 12.13 -12.90
N GLY A 128 5.49 11.28 -12.24
CA GLY A 128 4.16 11.57 -11.70
C GLY A 128 3.01 11.29 -12.66
N THR A 129 3.25 10.79 -13.88
CA THR A 129 2.19 10.32 -14.76
C THR A 129 1.62 9.00 -14.25
N LEU A 130 0.31 8.78 -14.42
CA LEU A 130 -0.32 7.53 -14.01
C LEU A 130 0.25 6.36 -14.82
N HIS A 131 0.70 5.31 -14.15
CA HIS A 131 1.19 4.07 -14.76
C HIS A 131 0.08 3.03 -14.86
N SER A 132 -0.66 2.79 -13.76
CA SER A 132 -1.76 1.84 -13.80
C SER A 132 -2.86 2.18 -12.81
N LYS A 133 -4.08 1.74 -13.09
CA LYS A 133 -5.20 1.77 -12.15
C LYS A 133 -6.10 0.55 -12.33
N GLY A 134 -6.69 0.12 -11.22
CA GLY A 134 -7.64 -0.99 -11.19
C GLY A 134 -8.22 -1.18 -9.81
N LYS A 135 -8.78 -2.35 -9.58
CA LYS A 135 -9.31 -2.75 -8.28
C LYS A 135 -8.85 -4.15 -7.92
N TYR A 136 -8.76 -4.38 -6.63
CA TYR A 136 -8.59 -5.71 -6.04
C TYR A 136 -9.85 -6.11 -5.25
N ASN A 137 -10.12 -7.39 -5.20
CA ASN A 137 -11.06 -8.01 -4.28
C ASN A 137 -10.34 -9.18 -3.60
N GLU A 138 -10.21 -9.11 -2.27
CA GLU A 138 -9.56 -10.14 -1.45
C GLU A 138 -8.18 -10.60 -1.96
N GLY A 139 -7.40 -9.69 -2.52
CA GLY A 139 -6.04 -9.92 -3.04
C GLY A 139 -5.96 -10.22 -4.52
N GLU A 140 -7.06 -10.50 -5.18
CA GLU A 140 -7.11 -10.78 -6.62
C GLU A 140 -7.52 -9.55 -7.43
N LYS A 141 -6.93 -9.39 -8.63
CA LYS A 141 -7.31 -8.32 -9.56
C LYS A 141 -8.75 -8.49 -10.01
N LEU A 142 -9.55 -7.43 -9.87
CA LEU A 142 -10.96 -7.40 -10.25
C LEU A 142 -11.15 -6.56 -11.51
N GLY A 143 -11.78 -7.17 -12.54
CA GLY A 143 -12.13 -6.48 -13.77
C GLY A 143 -10.93 -6.08 -14.60
N SER A 144 -11.13 -5.09 -15.48
CA SER A 144 -10.09 -4.55 -16.35
C SER A 144 -9.17 -3.59 -15.61
N TRP A 145 -7.88 -3.66 -15.94
CA TRP A 145 -6.88 -2.71 -15.52
C TRP A 145 -6.49 -1.84 -16.70
N GLU A 146 -6.29 -0.57 -16.43
CA GLU A 146 -5.80 0.39 -17.41
C GLU A 146 -4.34 0.72 -17.09
N CYS A 147 -3.49 0.78 -18.12
CA CYS A 147 -2.07 1.08 -17.99
C CYS A 147 -1.68 2.21 -18.95
N TRP A 148 -0.70 3.03 -18.55
CA TRP A 148 -0.19 4.15 -19.34
C TRP A 148 1.33 4.13 -19.37
N ASP A 149 1.92 4.58 -20.46
CA ASP A 149 3.36 4.82 -20.54
C ASP A 149 3.76 6.09 -19.75
N ASP A 150 5.07 6.35 -19.69
CA ASP A 150 5.64 7.50 -18.99
C ASP A 150 5.26 8.87 -19.63
N LYS A 151 4.72 8.87 -20.85
CA LYS A 151 4.16 10.05 -21.56
C LYS A 151 2.66 10.20 -21.34
N GLY A 152 2.03 9.31 -20.59
CA GLY A 152 0.60 9.32 -20.27
C GLY A 152 -0.28 8.79 -21.41
N ARG A 153 0.27 8.05 -22.37
CA ARG A 153 -0.49 7.39 -23.43
C ARG A 153 -1.01 6.07 -22.91
N LEU A 154 -2.30 5.78 -23.13
CA LEU A 154 -2.91 4.52 -22.74
C LEU A 154 -2.23 3.36 -23.47
N ILE A 155 -1.74 2.40 -22.71
CA ILE A 155 -1.19 1.15 -23.24
C ILE A 155 -2.33 0.17 -23.37
N GLU A 156 -2.67 -0.17 -24.61
CA GLU A 156 -3.61 -1.24 -24.90
C GLU A 156 -2.84 -2.54 -25.12
N TYR A 157 -3.15 -3.55 -24.35
CA TYR A 157 -2.60 -4.89 -24.48
C TYR A 157 -3.73 -5.93 -24.53
N ALA A 158 -3.48 -7.08 -25.12
CA ALA A 158 -4.32 -8.25 -24.95
C ALA A 158 -3.70 -9.20 -23.94
N CYS A 159 -4.53 -9.85 -23.16
CA CYS A 159 -4.11 -10.85 -22.18
C CYS A 159 -4.74 -12.20 -22.54
N ILE A 160 -3.91 -13.21 -22.78
CA ILE A 160 -4.37 -14.59 -22.96
C ILE A 160 -4.27 -15.28 -21.60
N LYS A 161 -5.42 -15.61 -21.02
CA LYS A 161 -5.49 -16.36 -19.77
C LYS A 161 -5.45 -17.86 -20.03
N THR A 162 -4.50 -18.52 -19.42
CA THR A 162 -4.37 -19.97 -19.48
C THR A 162 -4.43 -20.57 -18.07
N LYS A 163 -4.61 -21.87 -17.97
CA LYS A 163 -4.51 -22.58 -16.69
C LYS A 163 -3.11 -22.53 -16.03
N PHE A 164 -2.09 -22.13 -16.80
CA PHE A 164 -0.71 -22.02 -16.32
C PHE A 164 -0.27 -20.58 -16.02
N GLY A 165 -1.11 -19.58 -16.31
CA GLY A 165 -0.82 -18.16 -16.11
C GLY A 165 -1.34 -17.27 -17.23
N GLU A 166 -0.92 -16.02 -17.21
CA GLU A 166 -1.31 -15.00 -18.18
C GLU A 166 -0.15 -14.70 -19.13
N ILE A 167 -0.46 -14.61 -20.43
CA ILE A 167 0.45 -14.15 -21.48
C ILE A 167 -0.02 -12.76 -21.92
N ILE A 168 0.84 -11.77 -21.75
CA ILE A 168 0.54 -10.39 -22.15
C ILE A 168 1.10 -10.17 -23.55
N LEU A 169 0.25 -9.67 -24.46
CA LEU A 169 0.62 -9.31 -25.82
C LEU A 169 0.70 -7.80 -25.94
N ASP A 170 1.86 -7.31 -26.31
CA ASP A 170 2.08 -5.91 -26.68
C ASP A 170 1.90 -5.72 -28.20
N PHE A 171 1.51 -4.51 -28.62
CA PHE A 171 1.18 -4.23 -30.00
C PHE A 171 2.11 -3.17 -30.60
N PHE A 172 2.69 -3.51 -31.73
CA PHE A 172 3.50 -2.61 -32.53
C PHE A 172 2.64 -1.91 -33.57
N GLU A 173 1.80 -0.96 -33.16
CA GLU A 173 0.85 -0.26 -34.01
C GLU A 173 1.51 0.46 -35.17
N ASP A 174 2.68 1.03 -34.95
CA ASP A 174 3.45 1.76 -35.95
C ASP A 174 3.91 0.87 -37.14
N HIS A 175 4.01 -0.46 -36.88
CA HIS A 175 4.49 -1.41 -37.89
C HIS A 175 3.34 -2.12 -38.64
N ALA A 176 2.20 -2.33 -38.00
CA ALA A 176 1.09 -3.07 -38.59
C ALA A 176 -0.29 -2.58 -38.09
N PRO A 177 -0.63 -1.29 -38.36
CA PRO A 177 -1.81 -0.67 -37.72
C PRO A 177 -3.13 -1.36 -38.06
N ALA A 178 -3.31 -1.83 -39.29
CA ALA A 178 -4.55 -2.51 -39.70
C ALA A 178 -4.72 -3.88 -39.03
N HIS A 179 -3.62 -4.64 -38.90
CA HIS A 179 -3.63 -5.96 -38.22
C HIS A 179 -3.87 -5.81 -36.73
N VAL A 180 -3.19 -4.87 -36.08
CA VAL A 180 -3.38 -4.58 -34.68
C VAL A 180 -4.81 -4.15 -34.37
N LYS A 181 -5.37 -3.25 -35.22
CA LYS A 181 -6.76 -2.83 -35.05
C LYS A 181 -7.73 -4.00 -35.18
N SER A 182 -7.58 -4.83 -36.24
CA SER A 182 -8.42 -6.00 -36.43
C SER A 182 -8.35 -6.98 -35.26
N PHE A 183 -7.13 -7.25 -34.76
CA PHE A 183 -6.94 -8.14 -33.61
C PHE A 183 -7.61 -7.58 -32.34
N LYS A 184 -7.42 -6.30 -32.04
CA LYS A 184 -8.07 -5.63 -30.90
C LYS A 184 -9.59 -5.68 -30.99
N ASP A 185 -10.17 -5.49 -32.17
CA ASP A 185 -11.61 -5.56 -32.37
C ASP A 185 -12.15 -6.98 -32.14
N HIS A 186 -11.42 -8.02 -32.56
CA HIS A 186 -11.76 -9.42 -32.26
C HIS A 186 -11.65 -9.76 -30.77
N VAL A 187 -10.61 -9.26 -30.08
CA VAL A 187 -10.49 -9.42 -28.63
C VAL A 187 -11.66 -8.74 -27.90
N ARG A 188 -12.02 -7.51 -28.27
CA ARG A 188 -13.13 -6.78 -27.67
C ARG A 188 -14.49 -7.47 -27.89
N SER A 189 -14.68 -8.10 -29.06
CA SER A 189 -15.88 -8.88 -29.38
C SER A 189 -15.89 -10.28 -28.75
N ARG A 190 -14.87 -10.65 -27.99
CA ARG A 190 -14.69 -11.97 -27.38
C ARG A 190 -14.58 -13.11 -28.40
N TYR A 191 -14.15 -12.80 -29.61
CA TYR A 191 -14.03 -13.77 -30.69
C TYR A 191 -13.10 -14.95 -30.34
N TYR A 192 -12.06 -14.67 -29.53
CA TYR A 192 -11.08 -15.69 -29.11
C TYR A 192 -11.45 -16.41 -27.81
N ASP A 193 -12.54 -16.05 -27.14
CA ASP A 193 -12.94 -16.68 -25.89
C ASP A 193 -13.27 -18.16 -26.14
N GLY A 194 -12.65 -19.05 -25.34
CA GLY A 194 -12.83 -20.50 -25.47
C GLY A 194 -12.06 -21.15 -26.60
N THR A 195 -11.25 -20.41 -27.38
CA THR A 195 -10.38 -20.99 -28.40
C THR A 195 -9.19 -21.71 -27.75
N ILE A 196 -8.56 -22.61 -28.50
CA ILE A 196 -7.36 -23.37 -28.08
C ILE A 196 -6.21 -23.09 -29.01
N PHE A 197 -4.99 -23.23 -28.52
CA PHE A 197 -3.81 -23.21 -29.39
C PHE A 197 -3.78 -24.46 -30.25
N HIS A 198 -3.77 -24.29 -31.56
CA HIS A 198 -3.72 -25.38 -32.51
C HIS A 198 -2.33 -26.03 -32.60
N ARG A 199 -1.30 -25.21 -32.41
CA ARG A 199 0.07 -25.61 -32.55
C ARG A 199 0.97 -24.89 -31.57
N VAL A 200 1.77 -25.66 -30.86
CA VAL A 200 2.84 -25.15 -30.00
C VAL A 200 4.12 -25.82 -30.45
N VAL A 201 5.10 -25.05 -30.87
CA VAL A 201 6.43 -25.53 -31.20
C VAL A 201 7.39 -25.01 -30.15
N GLN A 202 8.10 -25.90 -29.50
CA GLN A 202 9.06 -25.55 -28.46
C GLN A 202 10.09 -24.58 -29.02
N ASP A 203 10.33 -23.49 -28.25
CA ASP A 203 11.34 -22.45 -28.52
C ASP A 203 11.15 -21.70 -29.85
N PHE A 204 9.97 -21.79 -30.51
CA PHE A 204 9.77 -21.15 -31.79
C PHE A 204 8.44 -20.36 -31.91
N VAL A 205 7.29 -21.02 -31.88
CA VAL A 205 5.99 -20.36 -32.15
C VAL A 205 4.82 -20.99 -31.42
N ILE A 206 3.81 -20.18 -31.10
CA ILE A 206 2.47 -20.60 -30.67
C ILE A 206 1.48 -20.18 -31.78
N GLN A 207 0.65 -21.10 -32.26
CA GLN A 207 -0.39 -20.88 -33.24
C GLN A 207 -1.77 -21.33 -32.76
#